data_8f753632e2668a2072195b8a8cdabb65
#
_entry.id   8f753632e2668a2072195b8a8cdabb65
#
_cell.length_a   1.000
_cell.length_b   1.000
_cell.length_c   1.000
_cell.angle_alpha   90.00
_cell.angle_beta   90.00
_cell.angle_gamma   90.00
#
_symmetry.space_group_name_H-M   'P 1'
#
loop_
_entity.id
_entity.type
_entity.pdbx_description
1 polymer ?
#
loop_
_entity_poly.entity_id
_entity_poly.type
_entity_poly.pdbx_seq_one_letter_code
_entity_poly.pdbx_strand_id
1 'polypeptide(L)'
;MDLVTIKGVSKRSKKPIVLTVEQCLILISFLPDPYRTMVIVSICTGCRVSEILALRWSRIDFDKLTMMVKVKVKAVNERIGRVKTEYSEDELPIDPQFARVLKAWKKKCPSSPGDWVFPSAFTDRCYHASPIQQDYIRPAGKKLGLESVGWHTFRHTYRTWLDATGAPVGVQQKLLRHADVGTTMKYGNALMESKRDANRKVVRMARPLLQQAQA
;
A
#
# COMPACT_ATOMS: atom_id res chain seq x y z
N MET A 1 24.50 42.29 -5.62
CA MET A 1 24.50 40.80 -5.62
C MET A 1 23.11 40.37 -5.21
N ASP A 2 22.25 40.08 -6.18
CA ASP A 2 20.87 39.68 -5.92
C ASP A 2 20.83 38.21 -5.53
N LEU A 3 20.30 37.92 -4.34
CA LEU A 3 20.08 36.58 -3.82
C LEU A 3 18.97 35.93 -4.64
N VAL A 4 19.33 34.93 -5.45
CA VAL A 4 18.36 34.09 -6.18
C VAL A 4 17.56 33.28 -5.18
N THR A 5 16.30 33.66 -4.97
CA THR A 5 15.36 32.92 -4.15
C THR A 5 14.84 31.73 -4.97
N ILE A 6 15.32 30.51 -4.71
CA ILE A 6 14.81 29.30 -5.33
C ILE A 6 13.42 29.00 -4.75
N LYS A 7 12.37 29.34 -5.49
CA LYS A 7 10.99 28.94 -5.17
C LYS A 7 10.88 27.42 -5.30
N GLY A 8 10.56 26.71 -4.21
CA GLY A 8 10.18 25.31 -4.26
C GLY A 8 10.93 24.34 -3.34
N VAL A 9 11.84 24.80 -2.50
CA VAL A 9 12.43 23.94 -1.47
C VAL A 9 11.44 23.82 -0.31
N SER A 10 10.58 22.79 -0.35
CA SER A 10 9.75 22.43 0.79
C SER A 10 10.66 22.00 1.94
N LYS A 11 10.77 22.83 2.97
CA LYS A 11 11.41 22.45 4.24
C LYS A 11 10.56 21.37 4.93
N ARG A 12 10.67 20.12 4.51
CA ARG A 12 10.11 18.97 5.27
C ARG A 12 10.92 18.79 6.54
N SER A 13 10.51 19.45 7.60
CA SER A 13 11.17 19.37 8.91
C SER A 13 10.82 18.09 9.70
N LYS A 14 9.83 17.30 9.28
CA LYS A 14 9.38 16.11 10.01
C LYS A 14 9.86 14.83 9.33
N LYS A 15 10.59 13.99 10.09
CA LYS A 15 10.95 12.65 9.64
C LYS A 15 9.66 11.81 9.45
N PRO A 16 9.60 10.96 8.41
CA PRO A 16 8.44 10.09 8.21
C PRO A 16 8.30 9.11 9.38
N ILE A 17 7.07 8.90 9.85
CA ILE A 17 6.76 7.90 10.87
C ILE A 17 6.86 6.52 10.22
N VAL A 18 7.58 5.63 10.88
CA VAL A 18 7.69 4.21 10.56
C VAL A 18 7.18 3.42 11.78
N LEU A 19 6.30 2.47 11.55
CA LEU A 19 5.69 1.66 12.61
C LEU A 19 6.50 0.39 12.86
N THR A 20 6.58 -0.05 14.11
CA THR A 20 7.01 -1.42 14.46
C THR A 20 5.91 -2.42 14.17
N VAL A 21 6.24 -3.73 14.20
CA VAL A 21 5.23 -4.80 14.04
C VAL A 21 4.17 -4.72 15.13
N GLU A 22 4.58 -4.49 16.38
CA GLU A 22 3.70 -4.35 17.55
C GLU A 22 2.75 -3.16 17.40
N GLN A 23 3.27 -2.01 16.95
CA GLN A 23 2.45 -0.83 16.68
C GLN A 23 1.44 -1.09 15.55
N CYS A 24 1.83 -1.83 14.51
CA CYS A 24 0.91 -2.24 13.45
C CYS A 24 -0.19 -3.15 13.99
N LEU A 25 0.15 -4.16 14.83
CA LEU A 25 -0.81 -5.06 15.45
C LEU A 25 -1.86 -4.30 16.27
N ILE A 26 -1.40 -3.41 17.15
CA ILE A 26 -2.29 -2.60 17.99
C ILE A 26 -3.15 -1.68 17.12
N LEU A 27 -2.56 -1.04 16.09
CA LEU A 27 -3.30 -0.15 15.19
C LEU A 27 -4.43 -0.89 14.46
N ILE A 28 -4.14 -2.05 13.86
CA ILE A 28 -5.16 -2.81 13.12
C ILE A 28 -6.23 -3.40 14.02
N SER A 29 -5.96 -3.63 15.32
CA SER A 29 -6.98 -4.10 16.27
C SER A 29 -8.08 -3.05 16.50
N PHE A 30 -7.79 -1.77 16.32
CA PHE A 30 -8.77 -0.68 16.42
C PHE A 30 -9.54 -0.41 15.13
N LEU A 31 -9.19 -1.08 14.03
CA LEU A 31 -9.83 -0.85 12.74
C LEU A 31 -10.86 -1.94 12.42
N PRO A 32 -12.11 -1.58 12.11
CA PRO A 32 -13.05 -2.53 11.51
C PRO A 32 -12.71 -2.80 10.05
N ASP A 33 -13.20 -3.92 9.49
CA ASP A 33 -13.19 -4.12 8.05
C ASP A 33 -14.18 -3.16 7.36
N PRO A 34 -13.86 -2.69 6.16
CA PRO A 34 -12.73 -3.04 5.30
C PRO A 34 -11.42 -2.32 5.62
N TYR A 35 -11.40 -1.34 6.51
CA TYR A 35 -10.26 -0.45 6.74
C TYR A 35 -9.04 -1.20 7.28
N ARG A 36 -9.27 -2.20 8.14
CA ARG A 36 -8.23 -3.12 8.62
C ARG A 36 -7.53 -3.80 7.45
N THR A 37 -8.30 -4.43 6.57
CA THR A 37 -7.76 -5.13 5.41
C THR A 37 -7.06 -4.18 4.45
N MET A 38 -7.56 -2.97 4.22
CA MET A 38 -6.88 -1.94 3.41
C MET A 38 -5.49 -1.58 3.96
N VAL A 39 -5.38 -1.41 5.29
CA VAL A 39 -4.11 -1.11 5.95
C VAL A 39 -3.13 -2.28 5.81
N ILE A 40 -3.60 -3.53 5.98
CA ILE A 40 -2.78 -4.74 5.77
C ILE A 40 -2.28 -4.79 4.33
N VAL A 41 -3.13 -4.53 3.33
CA VAL A 41 -2.70 -4.44 1.92
C VAL A 41 -1.59 -3.41 1.77
N SER A 42 -1.72 -2.22 2.36
CA SER A 42 -0.71 -1.17 2.27
C SER A 42 0.64 -1.61 2.87
N ILE A 43 0.61 -2.25 4.04
CA ILE A 43 1.80 -2.72 4.76
C ILE A 43 2.47 -3.90 4.04
N CYS A 44 1.70 -4.79 3.40
CA CYS A 44 2.23 -5.99 2.74
C CYS A 44 2.70 -5.75 1.30
N THR A 45 2.27 -4.66 0.64
CA THR A 45 2.54 -4.42 -0.78
C THR A 45 3.19 -3.06 -1.07
N GLY A 46 3.18 -2.15 -0.10
CA GLY A 46 3.61 -0.77 -0.29
C GLY A 46 2.75 0.02 -1.29
N CYS A 47 1.56 -0.45 -1.66
CA CYS A 47 0.66 0.26 -2.56
C CYS A 47 0.26 1.63 -2.02
N ARG A 48 0.09 2.60 -2.92
CA ARG A 48 -0.50 3.90 -2.57
C ARG A 48 -1.99 3.72 -2.30
N VAL A 49 -2.56 4.52 -1.41
CA VAL A 49 -4.00 4.43 -1.10
C VAL A 49 -4.88 4.51 -2.35
N SER A 50 -4.54 5.38 -3.31
CA SER A 50 -5.28 5.49 -4.57
C SER A 50 -5.23 4.24 -5.44
N GLU A 51 -4.17 3.43 -5.30
CA GLU A 51 -4.01 2.13 -5.96
C GLU A 51 -4.82 1.06 -5.22
N ILE A 52 -4.78 1.06 -3.88
CA ILE A 52 -5.58 0.14 -3.03
C ILE A 52 -7.07 0.31 -3.29
N LEU A 53 -7.55 1.55 -3.30
CA LEU A 53 -8.96 1.87 -3.54
C LEU A 53 -9.43 1.51 -4.96
N ALA A 54 -8.50 1.41 -5.92
CA ALA A 54 -8.79 1.03 -7.30
C ALA A 54 -8.57 -0.46 -7.59
N LEU A 55 -8.29 -1.28 -6.57
CA LEU A 55 -8.10 -2.72 -6.75
C LEU A 55 -9.40 -3.40 -7.17
N ARG A 56 -9.28 -4.36 -8.08
CA ARG A 56 -10.37 -5.22 -8.55
C ARG A 56 -10.02 -6.68 -8.35
N TRP A 57 -10.99 -7.51 -8.04
CA TRP A 57 -10.79 -8.95 -7.86
C TRP A 57 -10.27 -9.63 -9.12
N SER A 58 -10.74 -9.21 -10.29
CA SER A 58 -10.29 -9.71 -11.61
C SER A 58 -8.81 -9.43 -11.90
N ARG A 59 -8.15 -8.63 -11.08
CA ARG A 59 -6.72 -8.31 -11.19
C ARG A 59 -5.85 -8.99 -10.16
N ILE A 60 -6.42 -9.89 -9.36
CA ILE A 60 -5.71 -10.69 -8.38
C ILE A 60 -5.76 -12.15 -8.84
N ASP A 61 -4.62 -12.66 -9.26
CA ASP A 61 -4.46 -14.05 -9.61
C ASP A 61 -3.96 -14.82 -8.38
N PHE A 62 -4.87 -15.58 -7.77
CA PHE A 62 -4.57 -16.34 -6.56
C PHE A 62 -3.78 -17.64 -6.85
N ASP A 63 -3.75 -18.11 -8.08
CA ASP A 63 -3.02 -19.31 -8.47
C ASP A 63 -1.57 -18.94 -8.79
N LYS A 64 -1.37 -17.87 -9.56
CA LYS A 64 -0.04 -17.32 -9.83
C LYS A 64 0.54 -16.53 -8.65
N LEU A 65 -0.27 -16.22 -7.64
CA LEU A 65 0.09 -15.36 -6.52
C LEU A 65 0.62 -14.00 -7.00
N THR A 66 -0.17 -13.32 -7.81
CA THR A 66 0.17 -11.99 -8.34
C THR A 66 -1.01 -11.03 -8.27
N MET A 67 -0.72 -9.75 -8.25
CA MET A 67 -1.70 -8.68 -8.24
C MET A 67 -1.27 -7.59 -9.23
N MET A 68 -2.14 -7.25 -10.18
CA MET A 68 -1.89 -6.24 -11.18
C MET A 68 -2.37 -4.86 -10.72
N VAL A 69 -1.45 -3.89 -10.62
CA VAL A 69 -1.76 -2.50 -10.31
C VAL A 69 -1.71 -1.67 -11.58
N LYS A 70 -2.86 -1.37 -12.18
CA LYS A 70 -2.96 -0.60 -13.45
C LYS A 70 -3.63 0.75 -13.31
N VAL A 71 -4.43 0.94 -12.28
CA VAL A 71 -5.28 2.12 -12.13
C VAL A 71 -5.21 2.66 -10.72
N LYS A 72 -5.57 3.93 -10.59
CA LYS A 72 -5.72 4.62 -9.31
C LYS A 72 -6.97 5.48 -9.34
N VAL A 73 -7.55 5.73 -8.17
CA VAL A 73 -8.59 6.74 -8.00
C VAL A 73 -7.91 8.11 -8.05
N LYS A 74 -8.40 9.00 -8.91
CA LYS A 74 -7.98 10.40 -8.93
C LYS A 74 -8.74 11.15 -7.84
N ALA A 75 -8.03 11.90 -7.00
CA ALA A 75 -8.62 12.68 -5.92
C ALA A 75 -9.59 13.77 -6.43
N VAL A 76 -9.36 14.27 -7.64
CA VAL A 76 -10.21 15.29 -8.28
C VAL A 76 -11.20 14.55 -9.17
N ASN A 77 -12.49 14.71 -8.91
CA ASN A 77 -13.63 14.16 -9.65
C ASN A 77 -13.85 12.64 -9.56
N GLU A 78 -13.28 11.93 -8.58
CA GLU A 78 -13.49 10.48 -8.32
C GLU A 78 -13.32 9.58 -9.56
N ARG A 79 -12.65 10.06 -10.59
CA ARG A 79 -12.45 9.33 -11.83
C ARG A 79 -11.32 8.31 -11.68
N ILE A 80 -11.62 7.09 -12.09
CA ILE A 80 -10.60 6.07 -12.26
C ILE A 80 -9.73 6.51 -13.44
N GLY A 81 -8.44 6.63 -13.21
CA GLY A 81 -7.48 6.99 -14.23
C GLY A 81 -6.34 5.99 -14.30
N ARG A 82 -5.71 5.86 -15.46
CA ARG A 82 -4.44 5.16 -15.55
C ARG A 82 -3.43 5.78 -14.60
N VAL A 83 -2.55 4.97 -14.05
CA VAL A 83 -1.37 5.45 -13.32
C VAL A 83 -0.56 6.38 -14.22
N LYS A 84 0.13 7.36 -13.64
CA LYS A 84 0.75 8.49 -14.38
C LYS A 84 1.80 8.10 -15.43
N THR A 85 2.36 6.92 -15.34
CA THR A 85 3.43 6.43 -16.21
C THR A 85 3.25 4.93 -16.45
N GLU A 86 3.73 4.41 -17.57
CA GLU A 86 3.82 2.97 -17.87
C GLU A 86 4.58 2.21 -16.76
N TYR A 87 5.55 2.85 -16.11
CA TYR A 87 6.28 2.31 -14.95
C TYR A 87 5.43 2.08 -13.70
N SER A 88 4.21 2.62 -13.65
CA SER A 88 3.30 2.43 -12.53
C SER A 88 2.30 1.28 -12.77
N GLU A 89 2.22 0.74 -13.98
CA GLU A 89 1.53 -0.50 -14.30
C GLU A 89 2.51 -1.63 -14.03
N ASP A 90 2.36 -2.34 -12.92
CA ASP A 90 3.26 -3.46 -12.60
C ASP A 90 2.51 -4.59 -11.92
N GLU A 91 2.99 -5.79 -12.20
CA GLU A 91 2.55 -6.99 -11.53
C GLU A 91 3.36 -7.16 -10.24
N LEU A 92 2.64 -7.21 -9.11
CA LEU A 92 3.21 -7.41 -7.79
C LEU A 92 3.02 -8.85 -7.34
N PRO A 93 4.07 -9.48 -6.79
CA PRO A 93 3.91 -10.76 -6.13
C PRO A 93 3.13 -10.59 -4.82
N ILE A 94 2.24 -11.55 -4.53
CA ILE A 94 1.59 -11.67 -3.23
C ILE A 94 2.06 -12.94 -2.54
N ASP A 95 2.34 -12.83 -1.24
CA ASP A 95 2.72 -13.98 -0.43
C ASP A 95 1.51 -14.87 -0.16
N PRO A 96 1.64 -16.21 -0.07
CA PRO A 96 0.54 -17.13 0.22
C PRO A 96 -0.22 -16.82 1.51
N GLN A 97 0.44 -16.34 2.57
CA GLN A 97 -0.22 -15.96 3.81
C GLN A 97 -1.05 -14.69 3.63
N PHE A 98 -0.53 -13.71 2.91
CA PHE A 98 -1.28 -12.52 2.56
C PHE A 98 -2.46 -12.84 1.62
N ALA A 99 -2.29 -13.75 0.66
CA ALA A 99 -3.36 -14.22 -0.20
C ALA A 99 -4.53 -14.84 0.59
N ARG A 100 -4.25 -15.55 1.72
CA ARG A 100 -5.31 -16.07 2.61
C ARG A 100 -6.13 -14.96 3.24
N VAL A 101 -5.51 -13.86 3.67
CA VAL A 101 -6.22 -12.68 4.20
C VAL A 101 -7.14 -12.09 3.13
N LEU A 102 -6.64 -11.94 1.89
CA LEU A 102 -7.46 -11.43 0.79
C LEU A 102 -8.63 -12.39 0.45
N LYS A 103 -8.40 -13.71 0.46
CA LYS A 103 -9.48 -14.71 0.26
C LYS A 103 -10.52 -14.67 1.39
N ALA A 104 -10.09 -14.48 2.64
CA ALA A 104 -11.00 -14.33 3.78
C ALA A 104 -11.84 -13.05 3.65
N TRP A 105 -11.23 -11.94 3.25
CA TRP A 105 -11.95 -10.71 2.95
C TRP A 105 -12.93 -10.89 1.78
N LYS A 106 -12.52 -11.57 0.71
CA LYS A 106 -13.38 -11.81 -0.47
C LYS A 106 -14.70 -12.50 -0.10
N LYS A 107 -14.69 -13.40 0.89
CA LYS A 107 -15.90 -14.07 1.39
C LYS A 107 -16.88 -13.12 2.10
N LYS A 108 -16.38 -12.05 2.70
CA LYS A 108 -17.16 -11.05 3.44
C LYS A 108 -17.44 -9.79 2.62
N CYS A 109 -16.70 -9.60 1.52
CA CYS A 109 -16.77 -8.42 0.68
C CYS A 109 -18.14 -8.34 -0.02
N PRO A 110 -18.85 -7.21 0.08
CA PRO A 110 -20.07 -7.02 -0.69
C PRO A 110 -19.80 -7.12 -2.19
N SER A 111 -20.73 -7.71 -2.92
CA SER A 111 -20.68 -7.71 -4.38
C SER A 111 -20.83 -6.28 -4.91
N SER A 112 -20.11 -5.96 -5.97
CA SER A 112 -20.18 -4.65 -6.61
C SER A 112 -20.07 -4.76 -8.13
N PRO A 113 -20.82 -3.94 -8.91
CA PRO A 113 -20.72 -3.93 -10.38
C PRO A 113 -19.32 -3.63 -10.90
N GLY A 114 -18.53 -2.89 -10.11
CA GLY A 114 -17.16 -2.53 -10.44
C GLY A 114 -16.12 -3.59 -10.12
N ASP A 115 -16.52 -4.75 -9.58
CA ASP A 115 -15.61 -5.82 -9.15
C ASP A 115 -14.53 -5.34 -8.15
N TRP A 116 -14.90 -4.36 -7.31
CA TRP A 116 -13.97 -3.74 -6.37
C TRP A 116 -13.57 -4.69 -5.25
N VAL A 117 -12.28 -4.67 -4.88
CA VAL A 117 -11.81 -5.33 -3.65
C VAL A 117 -12.35 -4.59 -2.42
N PHE A 118 -12.54 -3.28 -2.53
CA PHE A 118 -13.07 -2.43 -1.48
C PHE A 118 -14.20 -1.55 -2.02
N PRO A 119 -15.41 -2.12 -2.21
CA PRO A 119 -16.58 -1.34 -2.63
C PRO A 119 -17.05 -0.44 -1.49
N SER A 120 -17.44 0.80 -1.78
CA SER A 120 -18.06 1.66 -0.80
C SER A 120 -19.46 1.13 -0.44
N ALA A 121 -19.77 1.08 0.86
CA ALA A 121 -21.08 0.67 1.35
C ALA A 121 -22.20 1.66 0.98
N PHE A 122 -21.87 2.90 0.62
CA PHE A 122 -22.80 3.98 0.37
C PHE A 122 -22.98 4.31 -1.12
N THR A 123 -22.08 3.83 -1.95
CA THR A 123 -22.09 4.11 -3.39
C THR A 123 -21.54 2.89 -4.14
N ASP A 124 -21.96 2.66 -5.39
CA ASP A 124 -21.37 1.60 -6.24
C ASP A 124 -19.94 1.92 -6.70
N ARG A 125 -19.27 2.84 -6.01
CA ARG A 125 -17.94 3.33 -6.32
C ARG A 125 -16.91 2.86 -5.27
N CYS A 126 -15.67 3.22 -5.47
CA CYS A 126 -14.63 3.02 -4.48
C CYS A 126 -14.71 4.06 -3.34
N TYR A 127 -14.13 3.74 -2.19
CA TYR A 127 -14.01 4.65 -1.06
C TYR A 127 -13.15 5.89 -1.36
N HIS A 128 -13.33 6.92 -0.54
CA HIS A 128 -12.43 8.08 -0.46
C HIS A 128 -11.35 7.87 0.59
N ALA A 129 -10.12 8.27 0.26
CA ALA A 129 -8.98 8.10 1.15
C ALA A 129 -9.05 9.01 2.39
N SER A 130 -9.55 10.26 2.23
CA SER A 130 -9.53 11.27 3.29
C SER A 130 -10.44 10.93 4.47
N PRO A 131 -11.71 10.57 4.29
CA PRO A 131 -12.58 10.16 5.40
C PRO A 131 -12.00 8.95 6.15
N ILE A 132 -11.53 7.91 5.45
CA ILE A 132 -10.94 6.75 6.10
C ILE A 132 -9.75 7.17 6.97
N GLN A 133 -8.91 8.06 6.47
CA GLN A 133 -7.76 8.53 7.24
C GLN A 133 -8.18 9.35 8.45
N GLN A 134 -9.18 10.21 8.32
CA GLN A 134 -9.63 11.12 9.38
C GLN A 134 -10.41 10.39 10.46
N ASP A 135 -11.32 9.49 10.07
CA ASP A 135 -12.31 8.90 10.98
C ASP A 135 -11.83 7.58 11.60
N TYR A 136 -10.87 6.89 10.97
CA TYR A 136 -10.39 5.59 11.42
C TYR A 136 -8.88 5.55 11.70
N ILE A 137 -8.03 5.91 10.72
CA ILE A 137 -6.58 5.71 10.84
C ILE A 137 -5.97 6.67 11.87
N ARG A 138 -6.31 7.96 11.81
CA ARG A 138 -5.79 8.96 12.76
C ARG A 138 -6.24 8.70 14.21
N PRO A 139 -7.51 8.40 14.49
CA PRO A 139 -7.92 8.02 15.84
C PRO A 139 -7.20 6.78 16.36
N ALA A 140 -7.02 5.74 15.52
CA ALA A 140 -6.24 4.56 15.89
C ALA A 140 -4.78 4.91 16.19
N GLY A 141 -4.15 5.77 15.39
CA GLY A 141 -2.80 6.27 15.64
C GLY A 141 -2.67 7.05 16.94
N LYS A 142 -3.64 7.91 17.26
CA LYS A 142 -3.66 8.66 18.54
C LYS A 142 -3.68 7.74 19.76
N LYS A 143 -4.39 6.61 19.72
CA LYS A 143 -4.39 5.61 20.79
C LYS A 143 -3.01 4.99 21.02
N LEU A 144 -2.11 5.07 20.04
CA LEU A 144 -0.70 4.64 20.13
C LEU A 144 0.25 5.79 20.50
N GLY A 145 -0.27 6.98 20.81
CA GLY A 145 0.55 8.18 21.00
C GLY A 145 1.16 8.76 19.73
N LEU A 146 0.66 8.37 18.55
CA LEU A 146 1.17 8.77 17.24
C LEU A 146 0.19 9.72 16.55
N GLU A 147 0.46 11.03 16.61
CA GLU A 147 -0.50 12.04 16.11
C GLU A 147 -0.64 12.13 14.59
N SER A 148 0.36 11.69 13.85
CA SER A 148 0.46 11.94 12.39
C SER A 148 0.43 10.67 11.55
N VAL A 149 -0.22 9.60 12.02
CA VAL A 149 -0.37 8.37 11.23
C VAL A 149 -1.36 8.59 10.08
N GLY A 150 -0.96 8.15 8.89
CA GLY A 150 -1.79 8.23 7.69
C GLY A 150 -1.36 7.19 6.65
N TRP A 151 -1.97 7.22 5.47
CA TRP A 151 -1.70 6.24 4.42
C TRP A 151 -0.23 6.14 4.02
N HIS A 152 0.48 7.28 3.97
CA HIS A 152 1.91 7.28 3.65
C HIS A 152 2.76 6.62 4.73
N THR A 153 2.31 6.61 5.99
CA THR A 153 3.01 5.92 7.08
C THR A 153 3.16 4.44 6.80
N PHE A 154 2.11 3.77 6.32
CA PHE A 154 2.15 2.33 6.00
C PHE A 154 3.11 2.02 4.84
N ARG A 155 3.12 2.87 3.81
CA ARG A 155 4.05 2.72 2.69
C ARG A 155 5.50 3.00 3.12
N HIS A 156 5.74 3.97 4.00
CA HIS A 156 7.07 4.21 4.59
C HIS A 156 7.50 3.03 5.45
N THR A 157 6.59 2.45 6.23
CA THR A 157 6.84 1.25 7.02
C THR A 157 7.24 0.08 6.10
N TYR A 158 6.47 -0.21 5.05
CA TYR A 158 6.82 -1.24 4.06
C TYR A 158 8.21 -1.00 3.46
N ARG A 159 8.50 0.24 3.05
CA ARG A 159 9.80 0.59 2.49
C ARG A 159 10.94 0.33 3.47
N THR A 160 10.79 0.77 4.72
CA THR A 160 11.83 0.59 5.75
C THR A 160 12.04 -0.89 6.09
N TRP A 161 10.96 -1.66 6.16
CA TRP A 161 11.06 -3.11 6.35
C TRP A 161 11.73 -3.79 5.14
N LEU A 162 11.44 -3.33 3.93
CA LEU A 162 12.07 -3.83 2.71
C LEU A 162 13.57 -3.51 2.69
N ASP A 163 13.97 -2.29 3.11
CA ASP A 163 15.37 -1.92 3.31
C ASP A 163 16.07 -2.88 4.29
N ALA A 164 15.42 -3.17 5.43
CA ALA A 164 15.95 -4.07 6.45
C ALA A 164 16.12 -5.54 5.97
N THR A 165 15.44 -5.93 4.89
CA THR A 165 15.63 -7.26 4.28
C THR A 165 16.90 -7.39 3.44
N GLY A 166 17.61 -6.29 3.20
CA GLY A 166 18.76 -6.24 2.28
C GLY A 166 18.35 -6.33 0.79
N ALA A 167 17.09 -6.05 0.46
CA ALA A 167 16.66 -6.08 -0.93
C ALA A 167 17.42 -5.06 -1.78
N PRO A 168 17.92 -5.42 -2.97
CA PRO A 168 18.58 -4.48 -3.87
C PRO A 168 17.71 -3.28 -4.21
N VAL A 169 18.30 -2.07 -4.30
CA VAL A 169 17.57 -0.82 -4.56
C VAL A 169 16.68 -0.92 -5.80
N GLY A 170 17.16 -1.56 -6.87
CA GLY A 170 16.37 -1.77 -8.09
C GLY A 170 15.10 -2.62 -7.87
N VAL A 171 15.18 -3.63 -6.98
CA VAL A 171 14.03 -4.46 -6.59
C VAL A 171 13.04 -3.63 -5.76
N GLN A 172 13.55 -2.84 -4.79
CA GLN A 172 12.72 -1.95 -3.98
C GLN A 172 11.97 -0.92 -4.84
N GLN A 173 12.63 -0.33 -5.83
CA GLN A 173 12.04 0.64 -6.76
C GLN A 173 10.90 0.03 -7.56
N LYS A 174 11.09 -1.18 -8.08
CA LYS A 174 10.05 -1.92 -8.80
C LYS A 174 8.87 -2.26 -7.91
N LEU A 175 9.11 -2.78 -6.70
CA LEU A 175 8.04 -3.08 -5.74
C LEU A 175 7.26 -1.82 -5.32
N LEU A 176 7.96 -0.70 -5.12
CA LEU A 176 7.34 0.57 -4.77
C LEU A 176 6.78 1.34 -5.98
N ARG A 177 7.10 0.92 -7.20
CA ARG A 177 6.65 1.59 -8.44
C ARG A 177 6.95 3.09 -8.41
N HIS A 178 8.21 3.45 -8.06
CA HIS A 178 8.67 4.83 -8.11
C HIS A 178 8.99 5.23 -9.54
N ALA A 179 8.35 6.29 -10.02
CA ALA A 179 8.51 6.79 -11.40
C ALA A 179 9.83 7.54 -11.62
N ASP A 180 10.47 8.02 -10.55
CA ASP A 180 11.63 8.90 -10.66
C ASP A 180 12.89 8.17 -10.21
N VAL A 181 13.66 7.72 -11.18
CA VAL A 181 15.06 7.39 -10.99
C VAL A 181 15.82 7.59 -12.30
N GLY A 182 16.15 8.82 -12.57
CA GLY A 182 17.01 9.17 -13.70
C GLY A 182 18.40 8.52 -13.69
N THR A 183 18.72 7.69 -12.72
CA THR A 183 20.03 7.06 -12.57
C THR A 183 19.99 5.52 -12.55
N THR A 184 18.85 4.88 -12.41
CA THR A 184 18.79 3.41 -12.20
C THR A 184 18.32 2.64 -13.45
N MET A 185 18.05 3.29 -14.55
CA MET A 185 17.68 2.63 -15.82
C MET A 185 18.74 1.72 -16.43
N LYS A 186 19.94 1.64 -15.84
CA LYS A 186 21.00 0.71 -16.25
C LYS A 186 20.91 -0.68 -15.60
N TYR A 187 20.06 -0.86 -14.60
CA TYR A 187 19.85 -2.17 -13.99
C TYR A 187 18.57 -2.78 -14.56
N GLY A 188 18.73 -3.87 -15.29
CA GLY A 188 17.70 -4.58 -16.01
C GLY A 188 16.45 -4.87 -15.18
N ASN A 189 15.37 -5.29 -15.83
CA ASN A 189 14.11 -5.65 -15.19
C ASN A 189 14.37 -6.62 -14.04
N ALA A 190 14.00 -6.21 -12.80
CA ALA A 190 14.07 -7.11 -11.67
C ALA A 190 13.17 -8.31 -11.95
N LEU A 191 13.76 -9.51 -11.91
CA LEU A 191 13.05 -10.76 -12.15
C LEU A 191 11.89 -10.89 -11.13
N MET A 192 10.78 -11.45 -11.54
CA MET A 192 9.64 -11.70 -10.66
C MET A 192 10.04 -12.49 -9.41
N GLU A 193 11.00 -13.41 -9.54
CA GLU A 193 11.55 -14.17 -8.43
C GLU A 193 12.21 -13.29 -7.37
N SER A 194 13.06 -12.33 -7.78
CA SER A 194 13.68 -11.37 -6.87
C SER A 194 12.64 -10.49 -6.15
N LYS A 195 11.58 -10.10 -6.86
CA LYS A 195 10.45 -9.37 -6.25
C LYS A 195 9.72 -10.24 -5.22
N ARG A 196 9.50 -11.53 -5.52
CA ARG A 196 8.85 -12.47 -4.62
C ARG A 196 9.66 -12.69 -3.35
N ASP A 197 10.95 -12.89 -3.46
CA ASP A 197 11.82 -13.12 -2.31
C ASP A 197 11.90 -11.90 -1.40
N ALA A 198 12.07 -10.71 -1.96
CA ALA A 198 12.07 -9.47 -1.20
C ALA A 198 10.74 -9.24 -0.49
N ASN A 199 9.61 -9.40 -1.20
CA ASN A 199 8.28 -9.20 -0.62
C ASN A 199 7.95 -10.27 0.43
N ARG A 200 8.33 -11.55 0.20
CA ARG A 200 8.16 -12.63 1.17
C ARG A 200 8.83 -12.32 2.51
N LYS A 201 10.03 -11.73 2.49
CA LYS A 201 10.73 -11.32 3.71
C LYS A 201 9.94 -10.26 4.49
N VAL A 202 9.37 -9.26 3.80
CA VAL A 202 8.51 -8.24 4.44
C VAL A 202 7.25 -8.88 5.03
N VAL A 203 6.58 -9.77 4.26
CA VAL A 203 5.37 -10.45 4.73
C VAL A 203 5.66 -11.36 5.92
N ARG A 204 6.84 -11.98 6.00
CA ARG A 204 7.28 -12.71 7.20
C ARG A 204 7.36 -11.82 8.43
N MET A 205 7.85 -10.58 8.31
CA MET A 205 7.84 -9.60 9.41
C MET A 205 6.41 -9.22 9.80
N ALA A 206 5.51 -9.10 8.83
CA ALA A 206 4.10 -8.80 9.03
C ALA A 206 3.24 -10.03 9.41
N ARG A 207 3.83 -11.22 9.58
CA ARG A 207 3.09 -12.46 9.88
C ARG A 207 2.11 -12.36 11.05
N PRO A 208 2.46 -11.70 12.18
CA PRO A 208 1.53 -11.54 13.30
C PRO A 208 0.26 -10.77 12.91
N LEU A 209 0.38 -9.74 12.05
CA LEU A 209 -0.77 -9.01 11.55
C LEU A 209 -1.71 -9.90 10.72
N LEU A 210 -1.13 -10.77 9.88
CA LEU A 210 -1.91 -11.66 9.04
C LEU A 210 -2.65 -12.73 9.84
N GLN A 211 -2.06 -13.20 10.93
CA GLN A 211 -2.70 -14.13 11.86
C GLN A 211 -3.87 -13.46 12.59
N GLN A 212 -3.68 -12.26 13.11
CA GLN A 212 -4.73 -11.50 13.78
C GLN A 212 -5.91 -11.17 12.86
N ALA A 213 -5.67 -10.95 11.57
CA ALA A 213 -6.73 -10.67 10.60
C ALA A 213 -7.57 -11.89 10.22
N GLN A 214 -7.14 -13.10 10.57
CA GLN A 214 -7.84 -14.37 10.30
C GLN A 214 -8.60 -14.90 11.52
N ALA A 215 -8.31 -14.36 12.71
CA ALA A 215 -9.00 -14.65 13.97
C ALA A 215 -10.30 -13.85 14.08
#